data_704168006577e225af4d726a748c01eb
#
_entry.id   704168006577e225af4d726a748c01eb
#
_cell.length_a   1.000
_cell.length_b   1.000
_cell.length_c   1.000
_cell.angle_alpha   90.00
_cell.angle_beta   90.00
_cell.angle_gamma   90.00
#
_symmetry.space_group_name_H-M   'P 1'
#
loop_
_entity.id
_entity.type
_entity.pdbx_description
1 polymer ?
#
loop_
_entity_poly.entity_id
_entity_poly.type
_entity_poly.pdbx_seq_one_letter_code
_entity_poly.pdbx_strand_id
1 'polypeptide(L)'
;MNAIYALYSDPGSAQNAYDALRRASSALGVDAGNVVVVTSEPYEGYEFASEHAKTHMFPLAALGGLVGGSFGYWLTSFTQTSYPLPTGGMPIVTGWTNGIIIYELTMLGAILTTLLTLLITAGLPNFKPALSDPEIWNGKILVGVTDPPPAARSEIEAKLREAGALEVKEFLPPSAEA
;
A
#
# COMPACT_ATOMS: atom_id res chain seq x y z
N MET A 1 -7.70 -1.94 -18.53
CA MET A 1 -6.47 -2.50 -17.98
C MET A 1 -6.32 -3.89 -18.56
N ASN A 2 -5.43 -4.07 -19.53
CA ASN A 2 -5.14 -5.39 -20.09
C ASN A 2 -4.02 -6.00 -19.27
N ALA A 3 -4.00 -7.32 -19.10
CA ALA A 3 -2.89 -7.99 -18.44
C ALA A 3 -2.62 -9.35 -19.07
N ILE A 4 -1.35 -9.74 -19.05
CA ILE A 4 -0.92 -11.10 -19.37
C ILE A 4 -0.37 -11.68 -18.08
N TYR A 5 -0.89 -12.82 -17.67
CA TYR A 5 -0.50 -13.46 -16.43
C TYR A 5 -0.41 -14.97 -16.56
N ALA A 6 0.32 -15.56 -15.65
CA ALA A 6 0.46 -16.99 -15.56
C ALA A 6 0.23 -17.46 -14.13
N LEU A 7 -0.19 -18.71 -13.99
CA LEU A 7 -0.44 -19.38 -12.72
C LEU A 7 0.66 -20.38 -12.41
N TYR A 8 1.16 -20.34 -11.19
CA TYR A 8 2.20 -21.21 -10.66
C TYR A 8 1.69 -21.94 -9.41
N SER A 9 2.10 -23.18 -9.23
CA SER A 9 1.81 -23.95 -8.01
C SER A 9 2.97 -23.91 -7.00
N ASP A 10 4.18 -23.55 -7.49
CA ASP A 10 5.38 -23.52 -6.69
C ASP A 10 5.89 -22.08 -6.52
N PRO A 11 6.13 -21.63 -5.26
CA PRO A 11 6.63 -20.29 -5.00
C PRO A 11 8.00 -20.00 -5.63
N GLY A 12 8.88 -21.00 -5.75
CA GLY A 12 10.19 -20.84 -6.37
C GLY A 12 10.09 -20.53 -7.85
N SER A 13 9.21 -21.23 -8.57
CA SER A 13 8.94 -20.97 -9.98
C SER A 13 8.29 -19.59 -10.20
N ALA A 14 7.38 -19.19 -9.32
CA ALA A 14 6.76 -17.87 -9.34
C ALA A 14 7.80 -16.74 -9.11
N GLN A 15 8.72 -16.93 -8.16
CA GLN A 15 9.81 -15.98 -7.90
C GLN A 15 10.74 -15.85 -9.12
N ASN A 16 11.11 -16.96 -9.73
CA ASN A 16 11.94 -16.96 -10.92
C ASN A 16 11.27 -16.22 -12.09
N ALA A 17 9.97 -16.42 -12.27
CA ALA A 17 9.18 -15.70 -13.27
C ALA A 17 9.13 -14.20 -13.01
N TYR A 18 8.87 -13.81 -11.76
CA TYR A 18 8.86 -12.42 -11.33
C TYR A 18 10.21 -11.74 -11.59
N ASP A 19 11.31 -12.38 -11.18
CA ASP A 19 12.66 -11.85 -11.36
C ASP A 19 13.05 -11.75 -12.84
N ALA A 20 12.67 -12.75 -13.64
CA ALA A 20 12.94 -12.74 -15.09
C ALA A 20 12.20 -11.58 -15.78
N LEU A 21 10.92 -11.37 -15.47
CA LEU A 21 10.13 -10.26 -16.01
C LEU A 21 10.67 -8.90 -15.54
N ARG A 22 11.02 -8.79 -14.27
CA ARG A 22 11.54 -7.55 -13.70
C ARG A 22 12.89 -7.17 -14.29
N ARG A 23 13.82 -8.12 -14.50
CA ARG A 23 15.10 -7.87 -15.17
C ARG A 23 14.92 -7.48 -16.64
N ALA A 24 13.93 -8.05 -17.31
CA ALA A 24 13.62 -7.75 -18.70
C ALA A 24 12.71 -6.54 -18.88
N SER A 25 12.16 -5.95 -17.83
CA SER A 25 11.15 -4.90 -17.88
C SER A 25 11.57 -3.71 -18.74
N SER A 26 12.81 -3.21 -18.59
CA SER A 26 13.34 -2.11 -19.39
C SER A 26 13.50 -2.46 -20.88
N ALA A 27 13.89 -3.70 -21.20
CA ALA A 27 14.03 -4.16 -22.60
C ALA A 27 12.65 -4.37 -23.25
N LEU A 28 11.66 -4.78 -22.46
CA LEU A 28 10.26 -4.98 -22.89
C LEU A 28 9.46 -3.68 -22.97
N GLY A 29 10.03 -2.55 -22.55
CA GLY A 29 9.30 -1.27 -22.46
C GLY A 29 8.18 -1.30 -21.43
N VAL A 30 8.31 -2.14 -20.41
CA VAL A 30 7.36 -2.30 -19.29
C VAL A 30 7.94 -1.61 -18.07
N ASP A 31 7.13 -0.85 -17.34
CA ASP A 31 7.53 -0.34 -16.04
C ASP A 31 7.65 -1.51 -15.03
N ALA A 32 8.71 -1.53 -14.24
CA ALA A 32 8.90 -2.54 -13.21
C ALA A 32 7.73 -2.58 -12.20
N GLY A 33 7.02 -1.48 -12.00
CA GLY A 33 5.80 -1.39 -11.21
C GLY A 33 4.59 -2.09 -11.83
N ASN A 34 4.63 -2.40 -13.12
CA ASN A 34 3.57 -3.12 -13.83
C ASN A 34 3.73 -4.64 -13.75
N VAL A 35 4.85 -5.14 -13.23
CA VAL A 35 5.01 -6.56 -12.91
C VAL A 35 4.36 -6.82 -11.56
N VAL A 36 3.30 -7.62 -11.58
CA VAL A 36 2.42 -7.84 -10.42
C VAL A 36 2.43 -9.32 -10.04
N VAL A 37 2.49 -9.57 -8.74
CA VAL A 37 2.27 -10.91 -8.16
C VAL A 37 1.07 -10.83 -7.24
N VAL A 38 0.17 -11.81 -7.35
CA VAL A 38 -1.01 -11.94 -6.50
C VAL A 38 -1.05 -13.33 -5.90
N THR A 39 -1.15 -13.38 -4.58
CA THR A 39 -1.21 -14.62 -3.79
C THR A 39 -2.35 -14.55 -2.79
N SER A 40 -2.94 -15.69 -2.41
CA SER A 40 -3.98 -15.76 -1.38
C SER A 40 -3.40 -15.67 0.04
N GLU A 41 -2.15 -16.05 0.22
CA GLU A 41 -1.47 -16.07 1.50
C GLU A 41 0.01 -15.65 1.36
N PRO A 42 0.62 -15.11 2.42
CA PRO A 42 2.03 -14.75 2.37
C PRO A 42 2.91 -16.00 2.39
N TYR A 43 3.92 -16.04 1.52
CA TYR A 43 4.92 -17.10 1.49
C TYR A 43 6.19 -16.63 2.18
N GLU A 44 6.57 -17.30 3.27
CA GLU A 44 7.81 -17.00 3.99
C GLU A 44 9.04 -17.35 3.13
N GLY A 45 10.02 -16.43 3.11
CA GLY A 45 11.27 -16.62 2.37
C GLY A 45 11.22 -16.23 0.88
N TYR A 46 10.10 -15.72 0.39
CA TYR A 46 9.96 -15.21 -0.98
C TYR A 46 9.63 -13.73 -0.98
N GLU A 47 10.33 -12.95 -1.77
CA GLU A 47 10.15 -11.51 -1.89
C GLU A 47 9.51 -11.18 -3.25
N PHE A 48 8.19 -11.21 -3.30
CA PHE A 48 7.41 -10.81 -4.49
C PHE A 48 7.21 -9.30 -4.59
N ALA A 49 7.79 -8.53 -3.68
CA ALA A 49 7.70 -7.08 -3.70
C ALA A 49 9.03 -6.44 -4.09
N SER A 50 8.99 -5.21 -4.57
CA SER A 50 10.19 -4.42 -4.77
C SER A 50 10.90 -4.20 -3.43
N GLU A 51 12.14 -4.68 -3.32
CA GLU A 51 13.00 -4.39 -2.19
C GLU A 51 12.98 -2.90 -1.84
N HIS A 52 12.73 -2.60 -0.56
CA HIS A 52 12.93 -1.28 0.04
C HIS A 52 12.15 -0.11 -0.57
N ALA A 53 10.85 -0.25 -0.71
CA ALA A 53 10.01 0.94 -0.83
C ALA A 53 10.20 1.78 0.44
N LYS A 54 10.94 2.89 0.33
CA LYS A 54 11.15 3.82 1.45
C LYS A 54 9.80 4.32 1.93
N THR A 55 9.38 3.85 3.08
CA THR A 55 8.14 4.33 3.68
C THR A 55 8.40 5.64 4.44
N HIS A 56 7.52 6.60 4.24
CA HIS A 56 7.51 7.88 4.98
C HIS A 56 6.47 7.86 6.11
N MET A 57 5.97 6.68 6.48
CA MET A 57 4.93 6.56 7.52
C MET A 57 5.39 7.10 8.86
N PHE A 58 6.61 6.74 9.31
CA PHE A 58 7.11 7.16 10.61
C PHE A 58 7.23 8.69 10.76
N PRO A 59 7.91 9.41 9.86
CA PRO A 59 8.01 10.87 9.98
C PRO A 59 6.66 11.58 9.84
N LEU A 60 5.75 11.06 9.02
CA LEU A 60 4.41 11.62 8.88
C LEU A 60 3.56 11.39 10.15
N ALA A 61 3.65 10.21 10.76
CA ALA A 61 2.98 9.94 12.03
C ALA A 61 3.50 10.85 13.16
N ALA A 62 4.83 11.06 13.23
CA ALA A 62 5.44 11.97 14.20
C ALA A 62 4.97 13.42 13.99
N LEU A 63 4.90 13.86 12.73
CA LEU A 63 4.37 15.19 12.39
C LEU A 63 2.90 15.32 12.81
N GLY A 64 2.08 14.30 12.53
CA GLY A 64 0.68 14.27 12.94
C GLY A 64 0.50 14.34 14.45
N GLY A 65 1.35 13.63 15.19
CA GLY A 65 1.38 13.70 16.66
C GLY A 65 1.74 15.10 17.15
N LEU A 66 2.77 15.72 16.57
CA LEU A 66 3.19 17.07 16.94
C LEU A 66 2.07 18.12 16.69
N VAL A 67 1.41 18.03 15.55
CA VAL A 67 0.26 18.89 15.21
C VAL A 67 -0.89 18.66 16.20
N GLY A 68 -1.23 17.39 16.47
CA GLY A 68 -2.26 17.03 17.43
C GLY A 68 -2.00 17.54 18.84
N GLY A 69 -0.76 17.37 19.33
CA GLY A 69 -0.36 17.87 20.65
C GLY A 69 -0.38 19.39 20.74
N SER A 70 0.11 20.08 19.69
CA SER A 70 0.05 21.55 19.61
C SER A 70 -1.39 22.06 19.61
N PHE A 71 -2.26 21.39 18.86
CA PHE A 71 -3.70 21.70 18.85
C PHE A 71 -4.33 21.47 20.23
N GLY A 72 -3.97 20.38 20.91
CA GLY A 72 -4.44 20.06 22.27
C GLY A 72 -4.05 21.15 23.28
N TYR A 73 -2.79 21.59 23.23
CA TYR A 73 -2.33 22.68 24.08
C TYR A 73 -3.07 24.00 23.78
N TRP A 74 -3.20 24.34 22.50
CA TRP A 74 -3.94 25.53 22.07
C TRP A 74 -5.40 25.49 22.53
N LEU A 75 -6.08 24.37 22.27
CA LEU A 75 -7.50 24.19 22.60
C LEU A 75 -7.78 24.34 24.11
N THR A 76 -6.96 23.65 24.93
CA THR A 76 -7.12 23.71 26.40
C THR A 76 -6.81 25.10 26.94
N SER A 77 -5.74 25.73 26.43
CA SER A 77 -5.38 27.09 26.84
C SER A 77 -6.43 28.12 26.44
N PHE A 78 -6.93 28.01 25.21
CA PHE A 78 -7.98 28.90 24.69
C PHE A 78 -9.28 28.79 25.48
N THR A 79 -9.75 27.58 25.78
CA THR A 79 -11.00 27.37 26.52
C THR A 79 -10.88 27.86 27.96
N GLN A 80 -9.76 27.59 28.64
CA GLN A 80 -9.52 28.01 30.02
C GLN A 80 -9.39 29.54 30.16
N THR A 81 -8.77 30.21 29.18
CA THR A 81 -8.66 31.67 29.21
C THR A 81 -9.94 32.38 28.78
N SER A 82 -10.73 31.76 27.87
CA SER A 82 -12.02 32.33 27.42
C SER A 82 -13.10 32.27 28.50
N TYR A 83 -13.03 31.29 29.40
CA TYR A 83 -13.95 31.15 30.54
C TYR A 83 -13.17 30.90 31.83
N PRO A 84 -12.54 31.95 32.40
CA PRO A 84 -11.70 31.81 33.58
C PRO A 84 -12.53 31.47 34.83
N LEU A 85 -12.28 30.30 35.40
CA LEU A 85 -12.84 29.90 36.67
C LEU A 85 -11.95 30.35 37.83
N PRO A 86 -12.49 30.63 39.02
CA PRO A 86 -11.68 30.97 40.17
C PRO A 86 -10.83 29.76 40.59
N THR A 87 -9.52 29.88 40.51
CA THR A 87 -8.55 28.80 40.74
C THR A 87 -7.89 28.82 42.10
N GLY A 88 -8.33 29.75 43.00
CA GLY A 88 -7.78 29.88 44.36
C GLY A 88 -6.30 30.27 44.40
N GLY A 89 -5.83 31.05 43.39
CA GLY A 89 -4.45 31.50 43.30
C GLY A 89 -3.54 30.62 42.45
N MET A 90 -4.06 29.53 41.88
CA MET A 90 -3.31 28.73 40.89
C MET A 90 -3.43 29.33 39.51
N PRO A 91 -2.46 29.04 38.60
CA PRO A 91 -2.54 29.46 37.20
C PRO A 91 -3.81 28.93 36.54
N ILE A 92 -4.47 29.75 35.71
CA ILE A 92 -5.66 29.34 34.96
C ILE A 92 -5.31 28.23 33.94
N VAL A 93 -4.18 28.38 33.25
CA VAL A 93 -3.66 27.38 32.32
C VAL A 93 -2.56 26.58 33.03
N THR A 94 -2.83 25.31 33.26
CA THR A 94 -1.86 24.39 33.90
C THR A 94 -1.48 23.28 32.94
N GLY A 95 -0.21 23.19 32.57
CA GLY A 95 0.28 22.16 31.65
C GLY A 95 0.07 20.74 32.18
N TRP A 96 0.16 20.53 33.48
CA TRP A 96 0.01 19.23 34.11
C TRP A 96 -1.42 18.67 33.99
N THR A 97 -2.42 19.47 34.32
CA THR A 97 -3.83 19.04 34.24
C THR A 97 -4.31 18.87 32.80
N ASN A 98 -3.77 19.67 31.88
CA ASN A 98 -4.06 19.59 30.47
C ASN A 98 -3.31 18.44 29.78
N GLY A 99 -2.35 17.82 30.45
CA GLY A 99 -1.48 16.76 29.91
C GLY A 99 -2.23 15.58 29.34
N ILE A 100 -3.35 15.20 29.93
CA ILE A 100 -4.20 14.11 29.44
C ILE A 100 -4.76 14.46 28.06
N ILE A 101 -5.37 15.65 27.91
CA ILE A 101 -5.98 16.08 26.63
C ILE A 101 -4.90 16.27 25.55
N ILE A 102 -3.75 16.84 25.92
CA ILE A 102 -2.61 17.02 25.02
C ILE A 102 -2.13 15.65 24.53
N TYR A 103 -1.97 14.69 25.44
CA TYR A 103 -1.55 13.33 25.12
C TYR A 103 -2.54 12.65 24.17
N GLU A 104 -3.84 12.70 24.47
CA GLU A 104 -4.86 12.06 23.64
C GLU A 104 -4.92 12.66 22.23
N LEU A 105 -4.85 13.99 22.11
CA LEU A 105 -4.82 14.63 20.79
C LEU A 105 -3.52 14.38 20.04
N THR A 106 -2.40 14.21 20.75
CA THR A 106 -1.14 13.74 20.13
C THR A 106 -1.31 12.34 19.52
N MET A 107 -1.86 11.42 20.29
CA MET A 107 -2.11 10.06 19.81
C MET A 107 -3.12 10.04 18.65
N LEU A 108 -4.21 10.78 18.77
CA LEU A 108 -5.20 10.90 17.71
C LEU A 108 -4.60 11.46 16.43
N GLY A 109 -3.80 12.52 16.52
CA GLY A 109 -3.11 13.13 15.38
C GLY A 109 -2.16 12.14 14.68
N ALA A 110 -1.38 11.38 15.45
CA ALA A 110 -0.49 10.36 14.92
C ALA A 110 -1.28 9.24 14.22
N ILE A 111 -2.32 8.73 14.84
CA ILE A 111 -3.15 7.64 14.29
C ILE A 111 -3.84 8.08 12.99
N LEU A 112 -4.49 9.26 12.99
CA LEU A 112 -5.19 9.76 11.80
C LEU A 112 -4.21 9.99 10.64
N THR A 113 -3.05 10.56 10.92
CA THR A 113 -2.03 10.78 9.88
C THR A 113 -1.50 9.47 9.33
N THR A 114 -1.26 8.47 10.19
CA THR A 114 -0.84 7.13 9.75
C THR A 114 -1.90 6.48 8.88
N LEU A 115 -3.17 6.54 9.29
CA LEU A 115 -4.29 5.98 8.53
C LEU A 115 -4.42 6.66 7.16
N LEU A 116 -4.38 7.98 7.11
CA LEU A 116 -4.44 8.73 5.85
C LEU A 116 -3.25 8.41 4.94
N THR A 117 -2.05 8.34 5.50
CA THR A 117 -0.85 7.96 4.75
C THR A 117 -0.99 6.56 4.18
N LEU A 118 -1.51 5.60 4.97
CA LEU A 118 -1.78 4.25 4.50
C LEU A 118 -2.77 4.24 3.34
N LEU A 119 -3.92 4.92 3.47
CA LEU A 119 -4.93 4.98 2.43
C LEU A 119 -4.40 5.58 1.13
N ILE A 120 -3.65 6.67 1.22
CA ILE A 120 -3.06 7.34 0.06
C ILE A 120 -1.99 6.46 -0.59
N THR A 121 -1.10 5.87 0.22
CA THR A 121 0.00 5.04 -0.30
C THR A 121 -0.51 3.74 -0.91
N ALA A 122 -1.55 3.16 -0.32
CA ALA A 122 -2.22 1.97 -0.85
C ALA A 122 -3.16 2.27 -2.03
N GLY A 123 -3.38 3.54 -2.37
CA GLY A 123 -4.31 3.95 -3.43
C GLY A 123 -5.76 3.57 -3.16
N LEU A 124 -6.15 3.54 -1.90
CA LEU A 124 -7.52 3.21 -1.48
C LEU A 124 -8.40 4.46 -1.38
N PRO A 125 -9.71 4.37 -1.72
CA PRO A 125 -10.42 3.21 -2.28
C PRO A 125 -10.08 2.97 -3.77
N ASN A 126 -9.83 1.71 -4.13
CA ASN A 126 -9.57 1.33 -5.51
C ASN A 126 -10.82 0.69 -6.12
N PHE A 127 -11.50 1.42 -6.99
CA PHE A 127 -12.70 0.95 -7.70
C PHE A 127 -12.40 0.27 -9.03
N LYS A 128 -11.11 0.18 -9.40
CA LYS A 128 -10.73 -0.51 -10.63
C LYS A 128 -10.69 -2.03 -10.40
N PRO A 129 -11.15 -2.84 -11.37
CA PRO A 129 -11.03 -4.28 -11.25
C PRO A 129 -9.55 -4.65 -11.08
N ALA A 130 -9.21 -5.28 -9.97
CA ALA A 130 -7.88 -5.81 -9.74
C ALA A 130 -7.69 -7.07 -10.59
N LEU A 131 -6.46 -7.30 -11.05
CA LEU A 131 -6.10 -8.55 -11.69
C LEU A 131 -6.26 -9.68 -10.68
N SER A 132 -7.21 -10.57 -10.90
CA SER A 132 -7.47 -11.73 -10.03
C SER A 132 -7.96 -12.91 -10.86
N ASP A 133 -7.59 -14.10 -10.43
CA ASP A 133 -8.06 -15.37 -10.98
C ASP A 133 -8.61 -16.23 -9.83
N PRO A 134 -9.75 -16.90 -9.96
CA PRO A 134 -10.31 -17.78 -8.92
C PRO A 134 -9.33 -18.86 -8.44
N GLU A 135 -8.41 -19.28 -9.28
CA GLU A 135 -7.40 -20.29 -8.95
C GLU A 135 -6.38 -19.83 -7.88
N ILE A 136 -6.29 -18.53 -7.62
CA ILE A 136 -5.47 -17.98 -6.53
C ILE A 136 -5.98 -18.50 -5.18
N TRP A 137 -7.30 -18.63 -5.02
CA TRP A 137 -7.92 -19.16 -3.79
C TRP A 137 -7.67 -20.67 -3.60
N ASN A 138 -7.24 -21.37 -4.67
CA ASN A 138 -6.82 -22.76 -4.63
C ASN A 138 -5.30 -22.91 -4.37
N GLY A 139 -4.64 -21.89 -3.84
CA GLY A 139 -3.21 -21.89 -3.51
C GLY A 139 -2.28 -21.67 -4.69
N LYS A 140 -2.79 -21.20 -5.86
CA LYS A 140 -1.93 -20.83 -6.98
C LYS A 140 -1.45 -19.38 -6.85
N ILE A 141 -0.26 -19.13 -7.36
CA ILE A 141 0.39 -17.83 -7.40
C ILE A 141 0.24 -17.26 -8.80
N LEU A 142 -0.34 -16.08 -8.90
CA LEU A 142 -0.47 -15.34 -10.15
C LEU A 142 0.74 -14.41 -10.30
N VAL A 143 1.46 -14.53 -11.41
CA VAL A 143 2.52 -13.60 -11.82
C VAL A 143 2.15 -13.05 -13.18
N GLY A 144 2.17 -11.72 -13.34
CA GLY A 144 1.77 -11.12 -14.60
C GLY A 144 2.27 -9.71 -14.81
N VAL A 145 1.97 -9.17 -15.99
CA VAL A 145 2.30 -7.82 -16.40
C VAL A 145 1.01 -7.10 -16.77
N THR A 146 0.80 -5.94 -16.16
CA THR A 146 -0.33 -5.08 -16.45
C THR A 146 0.02 -4.10 -17.57
N ASP A 147 -0.94 -3.87 -18.47
CA ASP A 147 -0.85 -3.00 -19.64
C ASP A 147 0.44 -3.22 -20.48
N PRO A 148 0.72 -4.48 -20.92
CA PRO A 148 1.89 -4.80 -21.71
C PRO A 148 1.83 -4.15 -23.10
N PRO A 149 2.94 -3.59 -23.60
CA PRO A 149 3.01 -3.12 -24.98
C PRO A 149 2.68 -4.25 -25.98
N PRO A 150 1.95 -3.98 -27.06
CA PRO A 150 1.60 -5.01 -28.03
C PRO A 150 2.79 -5.79 -28.60
N ALA A 151 3.93 -5.12 -28.76
CA ALA A 151 5.14 -5.73 -29.28
C ALA A 151 5.83 -6.68 -28.29
N ALA A 152 5.62 -6.51 -26.97
CA ALA A 152 6.26 -7.31 -25.94
C ALA A 152 5.44 -8.54 -25.50
N ARG A 153 4.21 -8.67 -25.97
CA ARG A 153 3.29 -9.72 -25.52
C ARG A 153 3.84 -11.13 -25.70
N SER A 154 4.31 -11.44 -26.90
CA SER A 154 4.86 -12.77 -27.23
C SER A 154 6.11 -13.10 -26.41
N GLU A 155 6.94 -12.11 -26.12
CA GLU A 155 8.14 -12.30 -25.31
C GLU A 155 7.81 -12.49 -23.82
N ILE A 156 6.82 -11.74 -23.30
CA ILE A 156 6.30 -11.92 -21.93
C ILE A 156 5.73 -13.33 -21.76
N GLU A 157 4.90 -13.79 -22.71
CA GLU A 157 4.37 -15.16 -22.67
C GLU A 157 5.47 -16.22 -22.70
N ALA A 158 6.47 -16.04 -23.57
CA ALA A 158 7.58 -16.97 -23.65
C ALA A 158 8.35 -17.07 -22.33
N LYS A 159 8.65 -15.93 -21.69
CA LYS A 159 9.33 -15.90 -20.39
C LYS A 159 8.49 -16.53 -19.27
N LEU A 160 7.19 -16.30 -19.25
CA LEU A 160 6.28 -16.92 -18.27
C LEU A 160 6.26 -18.45 -18.44
N ARG A 161 6.23 -18.95 -19.68
CA ARG A 161 6.25 -20.40 -19.96
C ARG A 161 7.60 -21.02 -19.63
N GLU A 162 8.70 -20.34 -19.94
CA GLU A 162 10.06 -20.79 -19.61
C GLU A 162 10.28 -20.94 -18.10
N ALA A 163 9.65 -20.08 -17.31
CA ALA A 163 9.68 -20.16 -15.85
C ALA A 163 8.78 -21.26 -15.24
N GLY A 164 8.13 -22.10 -16.09
CA GLY A 164 7.33 -23.23 -15.61
C GLY A 164 5.86 -22.88 -15.32
N ALA A 165 5.29 -21.93 -16.06
CA ALA A 165 3.87 -21.60 -15.93
C ALA A 165 2.96 -22.81 -16.21
N LEU A 166 2.00 -23.05 -15.34
CA LEU A 166 0.97 -24.05 -15.55
C LEU A 166 0.02 -23.63 -16.68
N GLU A 167 -0.36 -22.36 -16.68
CA GLU A 167 -1.29 -21.79 -17.64
C GLU A 167 -0.97 -20.31 -17.80
N VAL A 168 -0.96 -19.83 -19.04
CA VAL A 168 -0.83 -18.39 -19.37
C VAL A 168 -2.16 -17.91 -19.89
N LYS A 169 -2.68 -16.85 -19.26
CA LYS A 169 -3.98 -16.25 -19.59
C LYS A 169 -3.82 -14.76 -19.89
N GLU A 170 -4.73 -14.26 -20.73
CA GLU A 170 -4.92 -12.82 -20.91
C GLU A 170 -6.14 -12.34 -20.11
N PHE A 171 -5.96 -11.30 -19.34
CA PHE A 171 -7.06 -10.58 -18.71
C PHE A 171 -7.47 -9.41 -19.60
N LEU A 172 -8.66 -9.52 -20.15
CA LEU A 172 -9.34 -8.40 -20.80
C LEU A 172 -10.42 -7.93 -19.83
N PRO A 173 -10.44 -6.64 -19.45
CA PRO A 173 -11.54 -6.14 -18.64
C PRO A 173 -12.84 -6.40 -19.41
N PRO A 174 -13.95 -6.70 -18.72
CA PRO A 174 -15.24 -6.76 -19.38
C PRO A 174 -15.40 -5.42 -20.10
N SER A 175 -15.54 -5.49 -21.42
CA SER A 175 -15.87 -4.34 -22.24
C SER A 175 -17.08 -3.67 -21.58
N ALA A 176 -17.00 -2.34 -21.34
CA ALA A 176 -18.14 -1.59 -20.93
C ALA A 176 -19.16 -1.65 -22.07
N GLU A 177 -19.93 -2.72 -22.11
CA GLU A 177 -21.15 -2.78 -22.88
C GLU A 177 -22.15 -1.90 -22.13
N ALA A 178 -22.26 -0.65 -22.65
CA ALA A 178 -23.30 0.29 -22.33
C ALA A 178 -24.55 -0.06 -23.14
#